data_dc55321cb70524d84bb0897ffefb4d74
#
_entry.id   dc55321cb70524d84bb0897ffefb4d74
#
_cell.length_a   1.000
_cell.length_b   1.000
_cell.length_c   1.000
_cell.angle_alpha   90.00
_cell.angle_beta   90.00
_cell.angle_gamma   90.00
#
_symmetry.space_group_name_H-M   'P 1'
#
loop_
_entity.id
_entity.type
_entity.pdbx_description
1 polymer ?
#
loop_
_entity_poly.entity_id
_entity_poly.type
_entity_poly.pdbx_seq_one_letter_code
_entity_poly.pdbx_strand_id
1 'polypeptide(L)'
;MSEFNEFDQQGSVPEKSTGSIISHAFEMYKGVFLYAIVAMIVYLIGGFIIQSVSGFNSAAMVEEMKDSGGDYSSFSYWRAPGFSMYVTLSSLLGVLLAPLYVGLIYMVNKYNTKNPIEFSDLFIGYRQNFVNILIYSIISGIISSISAFICVIPFFFVYPLFLLGYPILLFENASATEALGKSFNIAKENYWIFFGTTLLGLIISVAGVILCGIGVILTAPFIMVVMYSAYCAFLGKPRQITYDK
;
A
#
# COMPACT_ATOMS: atom_id res chain seq x y z
N MET A 1 15.17 -26.41 23.42
CA MET A 1 13.90 -26.90 22.85
C MET A 1 12.93 -25.74 22.95
N SER A 2 12.70 -25.02 21.88
CA SER A 2 11.70 -23.95 21.85
C SER A 2 10.32 -24.62 21.91
N GLU A 3 9.56 -24.33 22.95
CA GLU A 3 8.16 -24.70 23.02
C GLU A 3 7.46 -24.10 21.78
N PHE A 4 7.01 -24.94 20.89
CA PHE A 4 6.12 -24.57 19.81
C PHE A 4 4.82 -24.12 20.47
N ASN A 5 4.58 -22.82 20.50
CA ASN A 5 3.34 -22.28 20.98
C ASN A 5 2.21 -22.74 20.05
N GLU A 6 1.16 -23.35 20.58
CA GLU A 6 -0.05 -23.77 19.82
C GLU A 6 -0.68 -22.61 19.02
N PHE A 7 -0.37 -21.37 19.36
CA PHE A 7 -0.78 -20.16 18.64
C PHE A 7 -0.15 -20.01 17.24
N ASP A 8 0.98 -20.66 16.96
CA ASP A 8 1.60 -20.66 15.63
C ASP A 8 0.80 -21.44 14.57
N GLN A 9 -0.19 -22.24 15.01
CA GLN A 9 -1.03 -23.05 14.10
C GLN A 9 -2.33 -22.33 13.69
N GLN A 10 -2.75 -21.26 14.36
CA GLN A 10 -3.97 -20.53 14.02
C GLN A 10 -3.73 -19.59 12.85
N GLY A 11 -4.67 -19.55 11.91
CA GLY A 11 -4.65 -18.68 10.76
C GLY A 11 -4.63 -19.44 9.43
N SER A 12 -5.19 -18.82 8.41
CA SER A 12 -5.25 -19.37 7.05
C SER A 12 -4.05 -18.91 6.21
N VAL A 13 -3.63 -19.77 5.30
CA VAL A 13 -2.59 -19.46 4.30
C VAL A 13 -3.19 -19.75 2.93
N PRO A 14 -3.25 -18.77 2.02
CA PRO A 14 -3.76 -19.00 0.69
C PRO A 14 -2.79 -19.82 -0.15
N GLU A 15 -3.30 -20.50 -1.15
CA GLU A 15 -2.49 -21.16 -2.17
C GLU A 15 -1.76 -20.13 -3.04
N LYS A 16 -0.67 -20.54 -3.69
CA LYS A 16 0.12 -19.72 -4.61
C LYS A 16 -0.63 -19.53 -5.94
N SER A 17 -1.80 -18.92 -5.87
CA SER A 17 -2.61 -18.56 -7.03
C SER A 17 -3.28 -17.21 -6.82
N THR A 18 -3.46 -16.45 -7.91
CA THR A 18 -4.09 -15.13 -7.89
C THR A 18 -5.47 -15.18 -7.22
N GLY A 19 -6.31 -16.15 -7.60
CA GLY A 19 -7.67 -16.28 -7.06
C GLY A 19 -7.69 -16.56 -5.56
N SER A 20 -6.84 -17.48 -5.07
CA SER A 20 -6.76 -17.82 -3.65
C SER A 20 -6.25 -16.63 -2.82
N ILE A 21 -5.22 -15.91 -3.31
CA ILE A 21 -4.67 -14.72 -2.63
C ILE A 21 -5.72 -13.61 -2.52
N ILE A 22 -6.46 -13.33 -3.59
CA ILE A 22 -7.50 -12.29 -3.58
C ILE A 22 -8.67 -12.71 -2.70
N SER A 23 -9.12 -13.97 -2.75
CA SER A 23 -10.19 -14.49 -1.87
C SER A 23 -9.80 -14.37 -0.40
N HIS A 24 -8.57 -14.77 -0.05
CA HIS A 24 -8.04 -14.64 1.30
C HIS A 24 -7.97 -13.16 1.73
N ALA A 25 -7.53 -12.27 0.82
CA ALA A 25 -7.49 -10.84 1.11
C ALA A 25 -8.89 -10.26 1.42
N PHE A 26 -9.94 -10.69 0.71
CA PHE A 26 -11.32 -10.28 1.02
C PHE A 26 -11.77 -10.74 2.41
N GLU A 27 -11.45 -11.96 2.81
CA GLU A 27 -11.79 -12.46 4.15
C GLU A 27 -11.06 -11.66 5.24
N MET A 28 -9.79 -11.43 5.06
CA MET A 28 -8.96 -10.66 5.99
C MET A 28 -9.42 -9.21 6.08
N TYR A 29 -9.82 -8.60 4.95
CA TYR A 29 -10.24 -7.22 4.90
C TYR A 29 -11.46 -6.93 5.77
N LYS A 30 -12.40 -7.87 5.86
CA LYS A 30 -13.58 -7.75 6.74
C LYS A 30 -13.21 -7.49 8.19
N GLY A 31 -12.13 -8.10 8.67
CA GLY A 31 -11.68 -7.97 10.06
C GLY A 31 -10.98 -6.66 10.39
N VAL A 32 -10.41 -5.99 9.40
CA VAL A 32 -9.64 -4.74 9.59
C VAL A 32 -10.30 -3.52 8.94
N PHE A 33 -11.49 -3.69 8.37
CA PHE A 33 -12.19 -2.68 7.58
C PHE A 33 -12.31 -1.32 8.27
N LEU A 34 -12.70 -1.29 9.55
CA LEU A 34 -12.84 -0.04 10.31
C LEU A 34 -11.50 0.67 10.50
N TYR A 35 -10.43 -0.08 10.76
CA TYR A 35 -9.09 0.49 10.91
C TYR A 35 -8.53 0.99 9.57
N ALA A 36 -8.87 0.29 8.48
CA ALA A 36 -8.55 0.73 7.13
C ALA A 36 -9.18 2.08 6.79
N ILE A 37 -10.45 2.30 7.17
CA ILE A 37 -11.13 3.59 7.03
C ILE A 37 -10.41 4.67 7.83
N VAL A 38 -10.03 4.40 9.09
CA VAL A 38 -9.29 5.37 9.91
C VAL A 38 -7.96 5.77 9.25
N ALA A 39 -7.20 4.81 8.73
CA ALA A 39 -5.95 5.09 8.01
C ALA A 39 -6.20 5.99 6.79
N MET A 40 -7.28 5.73 6.03
CA MET A 40 -7.66 6.56 4.88
C MET A 40 -8.11 7.97 5.28
N ILE A 41 -8.84 8.12 6.39
CA ILE A 41 -9.23 9.44 6.90
C ILE A 41 -7.98 10.27 7.24
N VAL A 42 -6.98 9.68 7.89
CA VAL A 42 -5.70 10.36 8.17
C VAL A 42 -5.04 10.84 6.87
N TYR A 43 -5.01 9.97 5.84
CA TYR A 43 -4.46 10.33 4.54
C TYR A 43 -5.23 11.49 3.88
N LEU A 44 -6.57 11.45 3.91
CA LEU A 44 -7.42 12.48 3.32
C LEU A 44 -7.28 13.82 4.03
N ILE A 45 -7.20 13.83 5.36
CA ILE A 45 -6.97 15.06 6.13
C ILE A 45 -5.61 15.66 5.74
N GLY A 46 -4.55 14.83 5.67
CA GLY A 46 -3.24 15.28 5.22
C GLY A 46 -3.26 15.85 3.80
N GLY A 47 -3.93 15.16 2.88
CA GLY A 47 -4.10 15.60 1.49
C GLY A 47 -4.84 16.94 1.38
N PHE A 48 -5.91 17.12 2.17
CA PHE A 48 -6.67 18.38 2.22
C PHE A 48 -5.82 19.55 2.74
N ILE A 49 -5.03 19.31 3.79
CA ILE A 49 -4.11 20.32 4.32
C ILE A 49 -3.08 20.69 3.26
N ILE A 50 -2.49 19.72 2.58
CA ILE A 50 -1.49 19.95 1.52
C ILE A 50 -2.10 20.74 0.36
N GLN A 51 -3.31 20.40 -0.07
CA GLN A 51 -4.00 21.12 -1.14
C GLN A 51 -4.20 22.60 -0.74
N SER A 52 -4.61 22.84 0.51
CA SER A 52 -4.83 24.19 1.02
C SER A 52 -3.53 25.00 1.12
N VAL A 53 -2.43 24.38 1.57
CA VAL A 53 -1.14 25.07 1.76
C VAL A 53 -0.41 25.29 0.43
N SER A 54 -0.52 24.33 -0.51
CA SER A 54 0.17 24.43 -1.81
C SER A 54 -0.40 25.51 -2.72
N GLY A 55 -1.67 25.92 -2.49
CA GLY A 55 -2.38 26.81 -3.39
C GLY A 55 -2.76 26.16 -4.73
N PHE A 56 -2.56 24.85 -4.88
CA PHE A 56 -2.95 24.11 -6.08
C PHE A 56 -4.46 23.87 -6.11
N ASN A 57 -5.13 24.38 -7.14
CA ASN A 57 -6.56 24.20 -7.33
C ASN A 57 -6.84 23.24 -8.49
N SER A 58 -7.11 21.98 -8.15
CA SER A 58 -7.43 20.94 -9.13
C SER A 58 -8.75 21.17 -9.86
N ALA A 59 -9.73 21.82 -9.21
CA ALA A 59 -11.02 22.14 -9.83
C ALA A 59 -10.86 23.22 -10.92
N ALA A 60 -10.09 24.27 -10.63
CA ALA A 60 -9.79 25.31 -11.63
C ALA A 60 -9.06 24.73 -12.85
N MET A 61 -8.17 23.77 -12.66
CA MET A 61 -7.52 23.09 -13.77
C MET A 61 -8.50 22.29 -14.65
N VAL A 62 -9.45 21.61 -14.04
CA VAL A 62 -10.48 20.87 -14.79
C VAL A 62 -11.37 21.82 -15.59
N GLU A 63 -11.68 22.99 -15.07
CA GLU A 63 -12.40 24.04 -15.80
C GLU A 63 -11.59 24.57 -16.97
N GLU A 64 -10.30 24.91 -16.78
CA GLU A 64 -9.42 25.35 -17.84
C GLU A 64 -9.28 24.29 -18.95
N MET A 65 -9.20 23.01 -18.59
CA MET A 65 -9.23 21.92 -19.57
C MET A 65 -10.53 21.84 -20.37
N LYS A 66 -11.67 22.10 -19.76
CA LYS A 66 -12.97 22.11 -20.45
C LYS A 66 -13.08 23.30 -21.39
N ASP A 67 -12.63 24.46 -20.95
CA ASP A 67 -12.71 25.71 -21.70
C ASP A 67 -11.73 25.74 -22.89
N SER A 68 -10.67 24.92 -22.86
CA SER A 68 -9.73 24.78 -23.98
C SER A 68 -10.33 24.16 -25.25
N GLY A 69 -11.58 23.72 -25.20
CA GLY A 69 -12.28 23.14 -26.35
C GLY A 69 -11.63 21.88 -26.94
N GLY A 70 -10.79 21.20 -26.15
CA GLY A 70 -10.06 19.99 -26.55
C GLY A 70 -8.67 20.26 -27.11
N ASP A 71 -8.20 21.49 -27.13
CA ASP A 71 -6.80 21.80 -27.45
C ASP A 71 -5.92 21.69 -26.19
N TYR A 72 -5.35 20.50 -26.00
CA TYR A 72 -4.46 20.21 -24.87
C TYR A 72 -2.97 20.46 -25.18
N SER A 73 -2.64 21.01 -26.36
CA SER A 73 -1.25 21.16 -26.83
C SER A 73 -0.43 22.12 -25.95
N SER A 74 -1.08 23.12 -25.35
CA SER A 74 -0.46 24.09 -24.45
C SER A 74 -0.59 23.73 -22.96
N PHE A 75 -1.37 22.71 -22.63
CA PHE A 75 -1.68 22.33 -21.26
C PHE A 75 -0.52 21.60 -20.59
N SER A 76 -0.09 22.10 -19.44
CA SER A 76 0.96 21.45 -18.65
C SER A 76 0.70 21.61 -17.16
N TYR A 77 0.47 20.50 -16.47
CA TYR A 77 0.33 20.47 -15.01
C TYR A 77 1.49 21.16 -14.28
N TRP A 78 2.71 21.06 -14.83
CA TRP A 78 3.91 21.65 -14.21
C TRP A 78 3.93 23.18 -14.22
N ARG A 79 3.10 23.81 -15.04
CA ARG A 79 2.96 25.28 -15.09
C ARG A 79 1.86 25.79 -14.15
N ALA A 80 1.00 24.89 -13.63
CA ALA A 80 -0.06 25.31 -12.75
C ALA A 80 0.49 25.84 -11.41
N PRO A 81 -0.02 26.97 -10.92
CA PRO A 81 0.39 27.52 -9.63
C PRO A 81 0.23 26.48 -8.53
N GLY A 82 1.26 26.32 -7.69
CA GLY A 82 1.27 25.41 -6.55
C GLY A 82 1.42 23.93 -6.88
N PHE A 83 1.39 23.49 -8.15
CA PHE A 83 1.43 22.08 -8.52
C PHE A 83 2.70 21.36 -8.06
N SER A 84 3.88 21.94 -8.28
CA SER A 84 5.15 21.36 -7.84
C SER A 84 5.22 21.22 -6.33
N MET A 85 4.73 22.21 -5.59
CA MET A 85 4.64 22.16 -4.12
C MET A 85 3.66 21.09 -3.67
N TYR A 86 2.49 20.98 -4.32
CA TYR A 86 1.50 19.95 -4.06
C TYR A 86 2.07 18.53 -4.24
N VAL A 87 2.74 18.27 -5.36
CA VAL A 87 3.34 16.96 -5.66
C VAL A 87 4.45 16.63 -4.65
N THR A 88 5.30 17.59 -4.32
CA THR A 88 6.38 17.38 -3.35
C THR A 88 5.84 17.06 -1.97
N LEU A 89 4.90 17.84 -1.46
CA LEU A 89 4.31 17.64 -0.14
C LEU A 89 3.48 16.35 -0.09
N SER A 90 2.74 16.01 -1.16
CA SER A 90 1.96 14.77 -1.24
C SER A 90 2.87 13.54 -1.27
N SER A 91 3.99 13.60 -1.97
CA SER A 91 4.99 12.53 -1.97
C SER A 91 5.61 12.34 -0.58
N LEU A 92 5.94 13.43 0.10
CA LEU A 92 6.43 13.40 1.48
C LEU A 92 5.39 12.81 2.45
N LEU A 93 4.13 13.22 2.32
CA LEU A 93 3.03 12.65 3.12
C LEU A 93 2.92 11.15 2.89
N GLY A 94 2.98 10.69 1.64
CA GLY A 94 2.93 9.25 1.31
C GLY A 94 4.05 8.46 1.99
N VAL A 95 5.27 8.98 2.00
CA VAL A 95 6.42 8.36 2.70
C VAL A 95 6.19 8.35 4.22
N LEU A 96 5.73 9.46 4.81
CA LEU A 96 5.49 9.56 6.25
C LEU A 96 4.33 8.69 6.73
N LEU A 97 3.35 8.40 5.87
CA LEU A 97 2.23 7.52 6.16
C LEU A 97 2.49 6.05 5.82
N ALA A 98 3.61 5.72 5.17
CA ALA A 98 3.95 4.32 4.89
C ALA A 98 3.98 3.43 6.15
N PRO A 99 4.52 3.86 7.31
CA PRO A 99 4.46 3.08 8.54
C PRO A 99 3.03 2.80 9.03
N LEU A 100 2.07 3.68 8.73
CA LEU A 100 0.66 3.47 9.06
C LEU A 100 0.07 2.31 8.24
N TYR A 101 0.42 2.23 6.95
CA TYR A 101 0.02 1.11 6.09
C TYR A 101 0.65 -0.20 6.53
N VAL A 102 1.90 -0.17 7.00
CA VAL A 102 2.57 -1.33 7.63
C VAL A 102 1.82 -1.75 8.89
N GLY A 103 1.32 -0.80 9.69
CA GLY A 103 0.46 -1.07 10.84
C GLY A 103 -0.84 -1.79 10.45
N LEU A 104 -1.45 -1.41 9.34
CA LEU A 104 -2.63 -2.12 8.82
C LEU A 104 -2.30 -3.58 8.45
N ILE A 105 -1.14 -3.83 7.82
CA ILE A 105 -0.66 -5.19 7.51
C ILE A 105 -0.48 -6.01 8.80
N TYR A 106 0.03 -5.40 9.87
CA TYR A 106 0.16 -6.05 11.17
C TYR A 106 -1.20 -6.42 11.78
N MET A 107 -2.19 -5.52 11.71
CA MET A 107 -3.55 -5.79 12.17
C MET A 107 -4.20 -6.95 11.40
N VAL A 108 -3.96 -7.04 10.08
CA VAL A 108 -4.40 -8.17 9.25
C VAL A 108 -3.82 -9.48 9.77
N ASN A 109 -2.53 -9.49 10.15
CA ASN A 109 -1.91 -10.67 10.74
C ASN A 109 -2.56 -11.05 12.08
N LYS A 110 -2.82 -10.08 12.96
CA LYS A 110 -3.52 -10.34 14.22
C LYS A 110 -4.92 -10.92 13.99
N TYR A 111 -5.66 -10.39 13.00
CA TYR A 111 -6.96 -10.93 12.64
C TYR A 111 -6.87 -12.38 12.14
N ASN A 112 -5.94 -12.66 11.24
CA ASN A 112 -5.74 -13.99 10.69
C ASN A 112 -5.37 -15.01 11.79
N THR A 113 -4.53 -14.60 12.75
CA THR A 113 -4.08 -15.43 13.88
C THR A 113 -5.03 -15.41 15.08
N LYS A 114 -6.22 -14.78 14.94
CA LYS A 114 -7.25 -14.65 15.98
C LYS A 114 -6.76 -13.97 17.27
N ASN A 115 -5.77 -13.11 17.16
CA ASN A 115 -5.30 -12.28 18.24
C ASN A 115 -6.15 -11.00 18.36
N PRO A 116 -6.32 -10.44 19.58
CA PRO A 116 -7.05 -9.19 19.75
C PRO A 116 -6.33 -8.05 19.03
N ILE A 117 -7.11 -7.26 18.28
CA ILE A 117 -6.60 -6.09 17.55
C ILE A 117 -6.81 -4.86 18.42
N GLU A 118 -5.76 -4.08 18.62
CA GLU A 118 -5.79 -2.82 19.34
C GLU A 118 -5.54 -1.65 18.38
N PHE A 119 -6.10 -0.49 18.67
CA PHE A 119 -5.87 0.71 17.84
C PHE A 119 -4.39 1.10 17.79
N SER A 120 -3.65 0.82 18.85
CA SER A 120 -2.20 1.06 18.95
C SER A 120 -1.39 0.25 17.93
N ASP A 121 -1.91 -0.87 17.43
CA ASP A 121 -1.27 -1.72 16.43
C ASP A 121 -1.10 -1.00 15.08
N LEU A 122 -1.99 -0.05 14.79
CA LEU A 122 -1.90 0.76 13.56
C LEU A 122 -0.59 1.56 13.48
N PHE A 123 0.01 1.86 14.62
CA PHE A 123 1.23 2.65 14.73
C PHE A 123 2.50 1.80 14.90
N ILE A 124 2.41 0.48 14.76
CA ILE A 124 3.57 -0.41 14.95
C ILE A 124 4.73 -0.06 14.00
N GLY A 125 4.45 0.32 12.76
CA GLY A 125 5.47 0.70 11.78
C GLY A 125 6.27 1.95 12.16
N TYR A 126 5.76 2.80 13.06
CA TYR A 126 6.51 3.94 13.61
C TYR A 126 7.44 3.54 14.77
N ARG A 127 7.21 2.39 15.37
CA ARG A 127 8.00 1.87 16.49
C ARG A 127 9.02 0.84 16.05
N GLN A 128 8.65 0.08 15.01
CA GLN A 128 9.47 -1.02 14.51
C GLN A 128 9.93 -0.75 13.08
N ASN A 129 11.22 -0.92 12.86
CA ASN A 129 11.87 -0.84 11.54
C ASN A 129 11.56 0.45 10.75
N PHE A 130 11.23 1.53 11.46
CA PHE A 130 10.74 2.80 10.92
C PHE A 130 11.61 3.34 9.79
N VAL A 131 12.91 3.43 10.02
CA VAL A 131 13.85 4.02 9.05
C VAL A 131 13.88 3.21 7.75
N ASN A 132 13.92 1.88 7.85
CA ASN A 132 13.92 1.01 6.67
C ASN A 132 12.59 1.07 5.90
N ILE A 133 11.45 1.24 6.61
CA ILE A 133 10.15 1.45 5.97
C ILE A 133 10.16 2.76 5.16
N LEU A 134 10.70 3.85 5.71
CA LEU A 134 10.83 5.12 4.99
C LEU A 134 11.75 5.00 3.77
N ILE A 135 12.94 4.41 3.95
CA ILE A 135 13.90 4.21 2.85
C ILE A 135 13.27 3.36 1.75
N TYR A 136 12.62 2.26 2.11
CA TYR A 136 11.91 1.41 1.15
C TYR A 136 10.82 2.19 0.40
N SER A 137 10.03 2.99 1.11
CA SER A 137 8.96 3.80 0.52
C SER A 137 9.50 4.81 -0.48
N ILE A 138 10.63 5.45 -0.17
CA ILE A 138 11.31 6.38 -1.08
C ILE A 138 11.78 5.64 -2.32
N ILE A 139 12.53 4.55 -2.17
CA ILE A 139 13.11 3.82 -3.30
C ILE A 139 12.02 3.24 -4.19
N SER A 140 11.06 2.51 -3.62
CA SER A 140 9.94 1.92 -4.37
C SER A 140 9.05 2.99 -5.00
N GLY A 141 8.84 4.12 -4.31
CA GLY A 141 8.13 5.27 -4.81
C GLY A 141 8.82 5.92 -6.01
N ILE A 142 10.14 6.12 -5.96
CA ILE A 142 10.91 6.66 -7.10
C ILE A 142 10.83 5.72 -8.30
N ILE A 143 11.05 4.41 -8.09
CA ILE A 143 10.99 3.41 -9.18
C ILE A 143 9.60 3.39 -9.81
N SER A 144 8.55 3.38 -8.99
CA SER A 144 7.16 3.40 -9.45
C SER A 144 6.81 4.69 -10.18
N SER A 145 7.28 5.84 -9.70
CA SER A 145 7.06 7.14 -10.32
C SER A 145 7.76 7.25 -11.67
N ILE A 146 9.01 6.80 -11.79
CA ILE A 146 9.74 6.77 -13.07
C ILE A 146 9.00 5.87 -14.06
N SER A 147 8.54 4.69 -13.62
CA SER A 147 7.80 3.76 -14.46
C SER A 147 6.49 4.37 -14.97
N ALA A 148 5.76 5.06 -14.09
CA ALA A 148 4.52 5.75 -14.44
C ALA A 148 4.74 6.96 -15.35
N PHE A 149 5.88 7.68 -15.17
CA PHE A 149 6.23 8.85 -15.97
C PHE A 149 6.61 8.48 -17.42
N ILE A 150 7.33 7.37 -17.63
CA ILE A 150 7.68 6.88 -18.97
C ILE A 150 6.39 6.49 -19.73
N CYS A 151 5.53 5.73 -19.09
CA CYS A 151 4.20 5.36 -19.55
C CYS A 151 3.47 4.67 -18.40
N VAL A 152 2.16 4.83 -18.30
CA VAL A 152 1.36 4.16 -17.26
C VAL A 152 1.49 2.62 -17.34
N ILE A 153 1.69 2.07 -18.54
CA ILE A 153 1.80 0.62 -18.77
C ILE A 153 2.98 -0.01 -18.00
N PRO A 154 4.25 0.49 -18.08
CA PRO A 154 5.36 -0.05 -17.30
C PRO A 154 5.12 -0.09 -15.79
N PHE A 155 4.36 0.84 -15.23
CA PHE A 155 4.02 0.83 -13.81
C PHE A 155 3.35 -0.49 -13.39
N PHE A 156 2.38 -0.98 -14.17
CA PHE A 156 1.69 -2.24 -13.86
C PHE A 156 2.61 -3.46 -13.94
N PHE A 157 3.71 -3.38 -14.67
CA PHE A 157 4.69 -4.45 -14.76
C PHE A 157 5.76 -4.38 -13.65
N VAL A 158 6.07 -3.19 -13.17
CA VAL A 158 7.12 -2.97 -12.16
C VAL A 158 6.58 -3.11 -10.74
N TYR A 159 5.39 -2.56 -10.47
CA TYR A 159 4.81 -2.55 -9.12
C TYR A 159 4.65 -3.94 -8.49
N PRO A 160 4.26 -5.01 -9.23
CA PRO A 160 4.19 -6.37 -8.69
C PRO A 160 5.48 -6.88 -8.06
N LEU A 161 6.64 -6.42 -8.54
CA LEU A 161 7.95 -6.84 -8.06
C LEU A 161 8.23 -6.37 -6.62
N PHE A 162 7.51 -5.36 -6.16
CA PHE A 162 7.65 -4.77 -4.84
C PHE A 162 6.49 -5.09 -3.89
N LEU A 163 5.57 -5.97 -4.29
CA LEU A 163 4.35 -6.26 -3.53
C LEU A 163 4.64 -6.81 -2.12
N LEU A 164 5.73 -7.57 -1.93
CA LEU A 164 6.08 -8.18 -0.66
C LEU A 164 6.93 -7.30 0.25
N GLY A 165 7.38 -6.14 -0.20
CA GLY A 165 8.38 -5.37 0.53
C GLY A 165 7.94 -4.93 1.92
N TYR A 166 6.76 -4.34 2.07
CA TYR A 166 6.25 -3.93 3.38
C TYR A 166 6.04 -5.10 4.35
N PRO A 167 5.42 -6.23 3.96
CA PRO A 167 5.36 -7.40 4.82
C PRO A 167 6.74 -7.94 5.23
N ILE A 168 7.73 -7.98 4.33
CA ILE A 168 9.09 -8.43 4.64
C ILE A 168 9.75 -7.51 5.67
N LEU A 169 9.65 -6.18 5.48
CA LEU A 169 10.16 -5.20 6.44
C LEU A 169 9.58 -5.38 7.84
N LEU A 170 8.26 -5.65 7.89
CA LEU A 170 7.55 -5.78 9.16
C LEU A 170 7.85 -7.11 9.85
N PHE A 171 7.69 -8.23 9.14
CA PHE A 171 7.70 -9.56 9.76
C PHE A 171 9.08 -10.19 9.85
N GLU A 172 10.02 -9.76 9.02
CA GLU A 172 11.39 -10.29 9.03
C GLU A 172 12.38 -9.28 9.60
N ASN A 173 11.93 -8.06 9.92
CA ASN A 173 12.78 -6.95 10.37
C ASN A 173 13.97 -6.70 9.43
N ALA A 174 13.76 -6.92 8.13
CA ALA A 174 14.77 -6.79 7.09
C ALA A 174 15.18 -5.33 6.87
N SER A 175 16.36 -5.10 6.32
CA SER A 175 16.73 -3.79 5.78
C SER A 175 15.94 -3.47 4.52
N ALA A 176 15.89 -2.19 4.14
CA ALA A 176 15.17 -1.76 2.94
C ALA A 176 15.67 -2.45 1.66
N THR A 177 16.99 -2.62 1.53
CA THR A 177 17.63 -3.27 0.38
C THR A 177 17.37 -4.78 0.35
N GLU A 178 17.39 -5.44 1.48
CA GLU A 178 17.05 -6.87 1.59
C GLU A 178 15.58 -7.11 1.24
N ALA A 179 14.66 -6.25 1.73
CA ALA A 179 13.24 -6.35 1.41
C ALA A 179 12.98 -6.14 -0.09
N LEU A 180 13.65 -5.15 -0.70
CA LEU A 180 13.59 -4.92 -2.15
C LEU A 180 14.10 -6.14 -2.94
N GLY A 181 15.28 -6.62 -2.61
CA GLY A 181 15.90 -7.76 -3.30
C GLY A 181 15.09 -9.05 -3.16
N LYS A 182 14.61 -9.33 -1.94
CA LYS A 182 13.81 -10.53 -1.65
C LYS A 182 12.45 -10.48 -2.35
N SER A 183 11.76 -9.33 -2.26
CA SER A 183 10.48 -9.13 -2.97
C SER A 183 10.65 -9.31 -4.47
N PHE A 184 11.66 -8.68 -5.06
CA PHE A 184 11.97 -8.76 -6.48
C PHE A 184 12.23 -10.20 -6.94
N ASN A 185 13.08 -10.95 -6.21
CA ASN A 185 13.45 -12.31 -6.61
C ASN A 185 12.24 -13.25 -6.56
N ILE A 186 11.45 -13.22 -5.48
CA ILE A 186 10.25 -14.06 -5.34
C ILE A 186 9.21 -13.71 -6.42
N ALA A 187 8.97 -12.41 -6.62
CA ALA A 187 7.99 -11.98 -7.60
C ALA A 187 8.41 -12.26 -9.04
N LYS A 188 9.71 -12.15 -9.36
CA LYS A 188 10.27 -12.48 -10.68
C LYS A 188 10.09 -13.97 -11.01
N GLU A 189 10.33 -14.87 -10.06
CA GLU A 189 10.16 -16.31 -10.25
C GLU A 189 8.70 -16.72 -10.44
N ASN A 190 7.77 -15.95 -9.88
CA ASN A 190 6.32 -16.22 -9.90
C ASN A 190 5.54 -15.09 -10.58
N TYR A 191 6.15 -14.46 -11.58
CA TYR A 191 5.76 -13.14 -12.08
C TYR A 191 4.27 -13.02 -12.44
N TRP A 192 3.71 -13.99 -13.16
CA TRP A 192 2.31 -13.92 -13.61
C TRP A 192 1.31 -13.99 -12.46
N ILE A 193 1.64 -14.70 -11.37
CA ILE A 193 0.79 -14.72 -10.18
C ILE A 193 0.83 -13.36 -9.50
N PHE A 194 2.02 -12.77 -9.34
CA PHE A 194 2.18 -11.44 -8.76
C PHE A 194 1.53 -10.35 -9.62
N PHE A 195 1.70 -10.43 -10.94
CA PHE A 195 1.07 -9.51 -11.87
C PHE A 195 -0.45 -9.56 -11.77
N GLY A 196 -1.05 -10.75 -11.87
CA GLY A 196 -2.50 -10.93 -11.75
C GLY A 196 -3.03 -10.49 -10.37
N THR A 197 -2.32 -10.85 -9.29
CA THR A 197 -2.70 -10.49 -7.91
C THR A 197 -2.66 -8.96 -7.72
N THR A 198 -1.60 -8.31 -8.20
CA THR A 198 -1.45 -6.87 -8.11
C THR A 198 -2.49 -6.14 -8.96
N LEU A 199 -2.68 -6.59 -10.20
CA LEU A 199 -3.64 -5.98 -11.11
C LEU A 199 -5.07 -6.04 -10.55
N LEU A 200 -5.51 -7.21 -10.09
CA LEU A 200 -6.82 -7.36 -9.46
C LEU A 200 -6.92 -6.58 -8.16
N GLY A 201 -5.88 -6.60 -7.32
CA GLY A 201 -5.82 -5.82 -6.08
C GLY A 201 -5.97 -4.31 -6.35
N LEU A 202 -5.28 -3.79 -7.36
CA LEU A 202 -5.39 -2.38 -7.76
C LEU A 202 -6.76 -2.05 -8.35
N ILE A 203 -7.31 -2.90 -9.23
CA ILE A 203 -8.65 -2.70 -9.80
C ILE A 203 -9.68 -2.61 -8.66
N ILE A 204 -9.64 -3.52 -7.70
CA ILE A 204 -10.55 -3.52 -6.55
C ILE A 204 -10.32 -2.26 -5.70
N SER A 205 -9.06 -1.88 -5.46
CA SER A 205 -8.72 -0.69 -4.67
C SER A 205 -9.23 0.61 -5.31
N VAL A 206 -9.29 0.68 -6.65
CA VAL A 206 -9.76 1.85 -7.39
C VAL A 206 -11.26 1.77 -7.71
N ALA A 207 -11.89 0.59 -7.60
CA ALA A 207 -13.31 0.40 -7.91
C ALA A 207 -14.24 1.35 -7.13
N GLY A 208 -13.82 1.80 -5.95
CA GLY A 208 -14.57 2.78 -5.15
C GLY A 208 -14.75 4.13 -5.83
N VAL A 209 -13.98 4.47 -6.88
CA VAL A 209 -14.17 5.70 -7.67
C VAL A 209 -15.56 5.71 -8.32
N ILE A 210 -16.07 4.54 -8.71
CA ILE A 210 -17.40 4.38 -9.33
C ILE A 210 -18.51 4.87 -8.38
N LEU A 211 -18.29 4.79 -7.07
CA LEU A 211 -19.22 5.27 -6.04
C LEU A 211 -18.96 6.75 -5.71
N CYS A 212 -18.91 7.61 -6.72
CA CYS A 212 -18.73 9.07 -6.60
C CYS A 212 -17.47 9.48 -5.80
N GLY A 213 -16.41 8.66 -5.83
CA GLY A 213 -15.15 8.93 -5.14
C GLY A 213 -15.12 8.56 -3.65
N ILE A 214 -16.25 8.61 -2.94
CA ILE A 214 -16.33 8.26 -1.51
C ILE A 214 -15.95 6.78 -1.29
N GLY A 215 -16.31 5.91 -2.23
CA GLY A 215 -15.98 4.50 -2.17
C GLY A 215 -14.48 4.20 -2.13
N VAL A 216 -13.62 5.11 -2.59
CA VAL A 216 -12.15 4.95 -2.52
C VAL A 216 -11.68 4.82 -1.07
N ILE A 217 -12.31 5.51 -0.13
CA ILE A 217 -11.98 5.40 1.30
C ILE A 217 -12.14 3.95 1.77
N LEU A 218 -13.13 3.25 1.19
CA LEU A 218 -13.46 1.88 1.54
C LEU A 218 -12.65 0.85 0.76
N THR A 219 -12.11 1.17 -0.40
CA THR A 219 -11.46 0.18 -1.28
C THR A 219 -9.95 0.36 -1.40
N ALA A 220 -9.42 1.59 -1.31
CA ALA A 220 -7.99 1.83 -1.49
C ALA A 220 -7.07 1.05 -0.54
N PRO A 221 -7.40 0.87 0.76
CA PRO A 221 -6.54 0.09 1.66
C PRO A 221 -6.49 -1.41 1.34
N PHE A 222 -7.37 -1.91 0.48
CA PHE A 222 -7.45 -3.33 0.14
C PHE A 222 -6.11 -3.88 -0.39
N ILE A 223 -5.34 -3.06 -1.13
CA ILE A 223 -4.04 -3.48 -1.64
C ILE A 223 -3.06 -3.88 -0.53
N MET A 224 -3.13 -3.25 0.66
CA MET A 224 -2.28 -3.60 1.81
C MET A 224 -2.62 -5.00 2.34
N VAL A 225 -3.90 -5.37 2.31
CA VAL A 225 -4.34 -6.70 2.69
C VAL A 225 -3.95 -7.75 1.64
N VAL A 226 -3.95 -7.37 0.36
CA VAL A 226 -3.40 -8.20 -0.72
C VAL A 226 -1.91 -8.46 -0.52
N MET A 227 -1.13 -7.45 -0.10
CA MET A 227 0.30 -7.62 0.23
C MET A 227 0.51 -8.65 1.33
N TYR A 228 -0.28 -8.59 2.41
CA TYR A 228 -0.25 -9.58 3.47
C TYR A 228 -0.59 -10.98 2.97
N SER A 229 -1.69 -11.11 2.20
CA SER A 229 -2.13 -12.40 1.67
C SER A 229 -1.11 -13.01 0.71
N ALA A 230 -0.47 -12.21 -0.13
CA ALA A 230 0.61 -12.64 -0.99
C ALA A 230 1.84 -13.08 -0.17
N TYR A 231 2.18 -12.34 0.90
CA TYR A 231 3.25 -12.75 1.81
C TYR A 231 2.97 -14.13 2.41
N CYS A 232 1.77 -14.34 2.95
CA CYS A 232 1.39 -15.65 3.51
C CYS A 232 1.48 -16.78 2.47
N ALA A 233 1.07 -16.54 1.21
CA ALA A 233 1.12 -17.53 0.15
C ALA A 233 2.55 -17.99 -0.19
N PHE A 234 3.51 -17.07 -0.20
CA PHE A 234 4.86 -17.35 -0.68
C PHE A 234 5.89 -17.58 0.42
N LEU A 235 5.73 -16.93 1.56
CA LEU A 235 6.66 -16.99 2.69
C LEU A 235 6.08 -17.68 3.93
N GLY A 236 4.80 -18.03 3.88
CA GLY A 236 4.10 -18.66 5.00
C GLY A 236 3.60 -17.66 6.04
N LYS A 237 3.06 -18.16 7.13
CA LYS A 237 2.59 -17.31 8.24
C LYS A 237 3.77 -16.56 8.85
N PRO A 238 3.61 -15.26 9.13
CA PRO A 238 4.60 -14.52 9.88
C PRO A 238 4.84 -15.16 11.25
N ARG A 239 6.10 -15.32 11.64
CA ARG A 239 6.41 -15.66 13.02
C ARG A 239 6.00 -14.50 13.90
N GLN A 240 5.26 -14.78 15.00
CA GLN A 240 4.94 -13.73 15.95
C GLN A 240 6.25 -13.21 16.56
N ILE A 241 6.58 -11.98 16.22
CA ILE A 241 7.66 -11.28 16.90
C ILE A 241 7.04 -10.73 18.17
N THR A 242 7.34 -11.37 19.31
CA THR A 242 7.03 -10.83 20.64
C THR A 242 7.95 -9.64 20.86
N TYR A 243 7.39 -8.43 20.82
CA TYR A 243 8.13 -7.25 21.27
C TYR A 243 8.00 -7.15 22.77
N ASP A 244 9.14 -7.25 23.46
CA ASP A 244 9.22 -6.84 24.85
C ASP A 244 8.87 -5.36 24.93
N LYS A 245 7.89 -5.05 25.78
CA LYS A 245 7.37 -3.70 26.02
C LYS A 245 8.38 -2.82 26.73
#